data_98ab255f92ad80a4aab893c19291c0d8
#
_entry.id   98ab255f92ad80a4aab893c19291c0d8
#
_cell.length_a   1.000
_cell.length_b   1.000
_cell.length_c   1.000
_cell.angle_alpha   90.00
_cell.angle_beta   90.00
_cell.angle_gamma   90.00
#
_symmetry.space_group_name_H-M   'P 1'
#
loop_
_entity.id
_entity.type
_entity.pdbx_description
1 polymer ?
#
loop_
_entity_poly.entity_id
_entity_poly.type
_entity_poly.pdbx_seq_one_letter_code
_entity_poly.pdbx_strand_id
1 'polypeptide(L)'
;MSDRPPLPPFTAETAARKARAAEDASNTREPERVALAYMEDSVWRNRAEFLAGRPDIGAFLKRKRARELDYRLIKEVWTFAGNRIAVRFVYEWHDDSHHWFRSYGNENREFAENGLMRRRIASINDPPIAATDRKFHWPLGPRPDDHPSLSELGL
;
A
#
# COMPACT_ATOMS: atom_id res chain seq x y z
N MET A 1 -10.89 -19.46 8.52
CA MET A 1 -9.94 -18.53 7.90
C MET A 1 -8.68 -18.46 8.75
N SER A 2 -7.52 -18.59 8.15
CA SER A 2 -6.25 -18.56 8.88
C SER A 2 -5.93 -17.13 9.33
N ASP A 3 -5.31 -17.01 10.49
CA ASP A 3 -4.83 -15.75 11.01
C ASP A 3 -3.72 -15.19 10.13
N ARG A 4 -3.61 -13.84 10.11
CA ARG A 4 -2.57 -13.14 9.38
C ARG A 4 -1.79 -12.23 10.34
N PRO A 5 -0.79 -12.77 11.03
CA PRO A 5 0.04 -11.97 11.93
C PRO A 5 0.82 -10.88 11.19
N PRO A 6 1.23 -9.82 11.91
CA PRO A 6 0.95 -9.52 13.31
C PRO A 6 -0.50 -9.26 13.59
N LEU A 7 -0.97 -9.71 14.78
CA LEU A 7 -2.35 -9.53 15.23
C LEU A 7 -2.48 -8.26 16.08
N PRO A 8 -3.67 -7.59 16.04
CA PRO A 8 -3.92 -6.50 16.99
C PRO A 8 -4.06 -7.04 18.44
N PRO A 9 -3.84 -6.23 19.48
CA PRO A 9 -3.45 -4.81 19.39
C PRO A 9 -1.99 -4.64 18.97
N PHE A 10 -1.74 -3.58 18.20
CA PHE A 10 -0.41 -3.35 17.64
C PHE A 10 0.52 -2.61 18.61
N THR A 11 1.81 -2.90 18.49
CA THR A 11 2.90 -2.13 19.08
C THR A 11 3.61 -1.36 17.98
N ALA A 12 4.56 -0.50 18.33
CA ALA A 12 5.36 0.21 17.32
C ALA A 12 6.05 -0.78 16.36
N GLU A 13 6.62 -1.85 16.92
CA GLU A 13 7.30 -2.89 16.14
C GLU A 13 6.32 -3.66 15.23
N THR A 14 5.21 -4.12 15.78
CA THR A 14 4.27 -4.92 14.99
C THR A 14 3.50 -4.10 13.97
N ALA A 15 3.22 -2.81 14.26
CA ALA A 15 2.65 -1.90 13.26
C ALA A 15 3.61 -1.70 12.09
N ALA A 16 4.91 -1.51 12.36
CA ALA A 16 5.93 -1.38 11.32
C ALA A 16 6.01 -2.65 10.46
N ARG A 17 6.00 -3.83 11.09
CA ARG A 17 6.00 -5.11 10.37
C ARG A 17 4.75 -5.28 9.50
N LYS A 18 3.59 -4.89 10.00
CA LYS A 18 2.34 -4.95 9.26
C LYS A 18 2.36 -4.05 8.02
N ALA A 19 2.89 -2.82 8.18
CA ALA A 19 3.04 -1.88 7.07
C ALA A 19 4.05 -2.41 6.03
N ARG A 20 5.18 -2.96 6.47
CA ARG A 20 6.18 -3.52 5.55
C ARG A 20 5.64 -4.72 4.79
N ALA A 21 4.88 -5.60 5.44
CA ALA A 21 4.25 -6.73 4.77
C ALA A 21 3.28 -6.28 3.68
N ALA A 22 2.51 -5.22 3.92
CA ALA A 22 1.61 -4.64 2.93
C ALA A 22 2.38 -4.00 1.77
N GLU A 23 3.47 -3.29 2.06
CA GLU A 23 4.37 -2.73 1.06
C GLU A 23 4.93 -3.83 0.16
N ASP A 24 5.47 -4.88 0.74
CA ASP A 24 6.07 -6.00 0.01
C ASP A 24 5.03 -6.70 -0.87
N ALA A 25 3.82 -6.94 -0.35
CA ALA A 25 2.75 -7.56 -1.12
C ALA A 25 2.35 -6.69 -2.32
N SER A 26 2.21 -5.38 -2.13
CA SER A 26 1.87 -4.45 -3.22
C SER A 26 2.98 -4.38 -4.27
N ASN A 27 4.23 -4.44 -3.86
CA ASN A 27 5.38 -4.44 -4.78
C ASN A 27 5.51 -5.72 -5.59
N THR A 28 4.82 -6.81 -5.24
CA THR A 28 4.72 -7.98 -6.12
C THR A 28 3.89 -7.69 -7.36
N ARG A 29 2.99 -6.71 -7.30
CA ARG A 29 2.04 -6.33 -8.36
C ARG A 29 1.10 -7.49 -8.74
N GLU A 30 0.84 -8.37 -7.78
CA GLU A 30 -0.06 -9.53 -7.95
C GLU A 30 -1.37 -9.24 -7.22
N PRO A 31 -2.47 -8.85 -7.92
CA PRO A 31 -3.73 -8.46 -7.27
C PRO A 31 -4.30 -9.53 -6.34
N GLU A 32 -4.22 -10.79 -6.71
CA GLU A 32 -4.72 -11.90 -5.91
C GLU A 32 -3.97 -12.02 -4.59
N ARG A 33 -2.66 -11.79 -4.62
CA ARG A 33 -1.80 -11.87 -3.44
C ARG A 33 -2.08 -10.71 -2.48
N VAL A 34 -2.24 -9.50 -3.02
CA VAL A 34 -2.61 -8.33 -2.22
C VAL A 34 -3.99 -8.53 -1.57
N ALA A 35 -4.95 -9.06 -2.32
CA ALA A 35 -6.31 -9.27 -1.84
C ALA A 35 -6.41 -10.21 -0.63
N LEU A 36 -5.46 -11.13 -0.47
CA LEU A 36 -5.44 -12.07 0.67
C LEU A 36 -5.25 -11.37 2.02
N ALA A 37 -4.78 -10.12 2.04
CA ALA A 37 -4.61 -9.34 3.26
C ALA A 37 -5.93 -8.80 3.82
N TYR A 38 -7.03 -8.92 3.07
CA TYR A 38 -8.31 -8.30 3.39
C TYR A 38 -9.35 -9.33 3.77
N MET A 39 -10.27 -8.92 4.67
CA MET A 39 -11.46 -9.72 4.96
C MET A 39 -12.29 -9.90 3.67
N GLU A 40 -13.06 -10.96 3.59
CA GLU A 40 -13.94 -11.20 2.43
C GLU A 40 -14.96 -10.08 2.25
N ASP A 41 -15.39 -9.47 3.35
CA ASP A 41 -16.34 -8.36 3.39
C ASP A 41 -15.68 -7.01 3.68
N SER A 42 -14.36 -6.90 3.49
CA SER A 42 -13.62 -5.66 3.71
C SER A 42 -14.20 -4.49 2.92
N VAL A 43 -14.18 -3.30 3.50
CA VAL A 43 -14.67 -2.09 2.83
C VAL A 43 -13.55 -1.08 2.67
N TRP A 44 -13.54 -0.45 1.49
CA TRP A 44 -12.55 0.55 1.13
C TRP A 44 -13.19 1.83 0.63
N ARG A 45 -12.57 2.95 0.94
CA ARG A 45 -12.62 4.14 0.11
C ARG A 45 -11.21 4.39 -0.38
N ASN A 46 -11.04 4.39 -1.70
CA ASN A 46 -9.76 4.75 -2.33
C ASN A 46 -10.00 5.98 -3.20
N ARG A 47 -9.45 7.12 -2.82
CA ARG A 47 -9.77 8.41 -3.43
C ARG A 47 -11.27 8.69 -3.27
N ALA A 48 -12.02 8.73 -4.36
CA ALA A 48 -13.47 8.91 -4.37
C ALA A 48 -14.23 7.62 -4.69
N GLU A 49 -13.52 6.50 -4.83
CA GLU A 49 -14.13 5.21 -5.17
C GLU A 49 -14.39 4.39 -3.91
N PHE A 50 -15.61 3.87 -3.79
CA PHE A 50 -16.03 3.02 -2.66
C PHE A 50 -16.11 1.58 -3.15
N LEU A 51 -15.47 0.68 -2.41
CA LEU A 51 -15.40 -0.74 -2.73
C LEU A 51 -15.90 -1.55 -1.55
N ALA A 52 -16.65 -2.61 -1.83
CA ALA A 52 -17.16 -3.51 -0.81
C ALA A 52 -16.89 -4.96 -1.22
N GLY A 53 -16.13 -5.65 -0.38
CA GLY A 53 -15.81 -7.05 -0.55
C GLY A 53 -14.58 -7.31 -1.41
N ARG A 54 -14.02 -8.49 -1.22
CA ARG A 54 -12.81 -8.92 -1.91
C ARG A 54 -12.91 -8.93 -3.44
N PRO A 55 -14.06 -9.32 -4.06
CA PRO A 55 -14.20 -9.23 -5.51
C PRO A 55 -14.04 -7.82 -6.07
N ASP A 56 -14.65 -6.81 -5.42
CA ASP A 56 -14.50 -5.42 -5.83
C ASP A 56 -13.07 -4.94 -5.68
N ILE A 57 -12.44 -5.29 -4.55
CA ILE A 57 -11.05 -4.95 -4.26
C ILE A 57 -10.12 -5.58 -5.30
N GLY A 58 -10.31 -6.85 -5.62
CA GLY A 58 -9.53 -7.55 -6.63
C GLY A 58 -9.65 -6.91 -8.01
N ALA A 59 -10.86 -6.54 -8.41
CA ALA A 59 -11.09 -5.85 -9.68
C ALA A 59 -10.40 -4.49 -9.73
N PHE A 60 -10.47 -3.73 -8.63
CA PHE A 60 -9.77 -2.45 -8.50
C PHE A 60 -8.25 -2.63 -8.64
N LEU A 61 -7.67 -3.61 -7.95
CA LEU A 61 -6.24 -3.87 -7.99
C LEU A 61 -5.75 -4.27 -9.39
N LYS A 62 -6.57 -5.00 -10.14
CA LYS A 62 -6.26 -5.34 -11.54
C LYS A 62 -6.21 -4.10 -12.43
N ARG A 63 -7.18 -3.19 -12.28
CA ARG A 63 -7.18 -1.92 -13.04
C ARG A 63 -5.97 -1.06 -12.67
N LYS A 64 -5.65 -0.98 -11.38
CA LYS A 64 -4.50 -0.23 -10.88
C LYS A 64 -3.21 -0.77 -11.48
N ARG A 65 -3.01 -2.08 -11.45
CA ARG A 65 -1.83 -2.73 -12.00
C ARG A 65 -1.67 -2.48 -13.50
N ALA A 66 -2.76 -2.56 -14.25
CA ALA A 66 -2.75 -2.33 -15.69
C ALA A 66 -2.37 -0.90 -16.06
N ARG A 67 -2.72 0.07 -15.20
CA ARG A 67 -2.47 1.49 -15.42
C ARG A 67 -1.10 1.93 -14.92
N GLU A 68 -0.63 1.42 -13.77
CA GLU A 68 0.57 1.88 -13.09
C GLU A 68 1.74 0.94 -13.39
N LEU A 69 2.54 1.31 -14.40
CA LEU A 69 3.66 0.51 -14.88
C LEU A 69 4.94 0.83 -14.12
N ASP A 70 5.83 -0.14 -14.00
CA ASP A 70 7.11 -0.03 -13.26
C ASP A 70 6.91 0.48 -11.82
N TYR A 71 5.84 0.06 -11.19
CA TYR A 71 5.38 0.48 -9.88
C TYR A 71 6.35 0.08 -8.76
N ARG A 72 6.68 1.06 -7.91
CA ARG A 72 7.49 0.87 -6.70
C ARG A 72 6.92 1.71 -5.57
N LEU A 73 6.69 1.07 -4.43
CA LEU A 73 5.99 1.63 -3.28
C LEU A 73 6.86 1.58 -2.04
N ILE A 74 6.82 2.66 -1.24
CA ILE A 74 7.34 2.68 0.12
C ILE A 74 6.23 3.14 1.06
N LYS A 75 6.02 2.40 2.15
CA LYS A 75 5.09 2.75 3.23
C LYS A 75 5.87 3.08 4.49
N GLU A 76 5.29 3.96 5.31
CA GLU A 76 5.84 4.34 6.60
C GLU A 76 4.71 4.56 7.59
N VAL A 77 4.78 3.92 8.75
CA VAL A 77 3.79 4.11 9.80
C VAL A 77 3.84 5.54 10.31
N TRP A 78 2.67 6.20 10.37
CA TRP A 78 2.52 7.51 11.00
C TRP A 78 2.20 7.35 12.48
N THR A 79 1.18 6.56 12.79
CA THR A 79 0.79 6.25 14.17
C THR A 79 -0.07 4.98 14.20
N PHE A 80 -0.35 4.50 15.40
CA PHE A 80 -1.20 3.32 15.60
C PHE A 80 -1.90 3.41 16.94
N ALA A 81 -3.03 2.72 17.06
CA ALA A 81 -3.74 2.56 18.32
C ALA A 81 -4.67 1.35 18.22
N GLY A 82 -4.55 0.40 19.16
CA GLY A 82 -5.39 -0.80 19.19
C GLY A 82 -5.28 -1.61 17.90
N ASN A 83 -6.38 -1.70 17.14
CA ASN A 83 -6.45 -2.43 15.88
C ASN A 83 -6.30 -1.52 14.63
N ARG A 84 -5.83 -0.29 14.82
CA ARG A 84 -5.73 0.71 13.75
C ARG A 84 -4.28 1.12 13.50
N ILE A 85 -3.95 1.33 12.24
CA ILE A 85 -2.64 1.84 11.83
C ILE A 85 -2.87 2.93 10.79
N ALA A 86 -2.33 4.14 11.05
CA ALA A 86 -2.27 5.20 10.07
C ALA A 86 -0.91 5.13 9.36
N VAL A 87 -0.93 5.13 8.03
CA VAL A 87 0.25 4.94 7.20
C VAL A 87 0.30 6.05 6.17
N ARG A 88 1.49 6.60 5.97
CA ARG A 88 1.75 7.42 4.79
C ARG A 88 2.51 6.58 3.78
N PHE A 89 2.30 6.83 2.49
CA PHE A 89 2.98 6.07 1.46
C PHE A 89 3.24 6.93 0.23
N VAL A 90 4.25 6.54 -0.52
CA VAL A 90 4.59 7.16 -1.79
C VAL A 90 4.91 6.04 -2.76
N TYR A 91 4.44 6.17 -4.00
CA TYR A 91 4.85 5.24 -5.04
C TYR A 91 5.14 5.97 -6.35
N GLU A 92 6.08 5.43 -7.09
CA GLU A 92 6.44 5.93 -8.42
C GLU A 92 6.01 4.94 -9.48
N TRP A 93 5.51 5.46 -10.58
CA TRP A 93 4.99 4.68 -11.68
C TRP A 93 4.92 5.53 -12.94
N HIS A 94 4.78 4.89 -14.09
CA HIS A 94 4.49 5.59 -15.33
C HIS A 94 3.27 5.01 -16.03
N ASP A 95 2.63 5.80 -16.88
CA ASP A 95 1.52 5.34 -17.73
C ASP A 95 2.06 4.67 -19.01
N ASP A 96 1.16 4.26 -19.89
CA ASP A 96 1.50 3.60 -21.15
C ASP A 96 2.15 4.56 -22.18
N SER A 97 2.17 5.87 -21.92
CA SER A 97 2.85 6.87 -22.71
C SER A 97 4.18 7.30 -22.07
N HIS A 98 4.66 6.57 -21.07
CA HIS A 98 5.90 6.84 -20.32
C HIS A 98 5.91 8.17 -19.57
N HIS A 99 4.74 8.69 -19.19
CA HIS A 99 4.67 9.82 -18.29
C HIS A 99 4.83 9.32 -16.85
N TRP A 100 5.81 9.84 -16.12
CA TRP A 100 6.10 9.45 -14.76
C TRP A 100 5.31 10.26 -13.75
N PHE A 101 4.93 9.60 -12.66
CA PHE A 101 4.19 10.17 -11.54
C PHE A 101 4.82 9.73 -10.23
N ARG A 102 4.77 10.59 -9.22
CA ARG A 102 5.01 10.21 -7.83
C ARG A 102 3.73 10.45 -7.06
N SER A 103 3.09 9.37 -6.65
CA SER A 103 1.82 9.44 -5.93
C SER A 103 2.08 9.49 -4.44
N TYR A 104 1.48 10.48 -3.77
CA TYR A 104 1.57 10.67 -2.33
C TYR A 104 0.25 10.28 -1.70
N GLY A 105 0.28 9.40 -0.71
CA GLY A 105 -0.93 8.93 -0.07
C GLY A 105 -0.86 8.86 1.44
N ASN A 106 -2.03 8.94 2.04
CA ASN A 106 -2.26 8.66 3.45
C ASN A 106 -3.41 7.67 3.54
N GLU A 107 -3.27 6.67 4.41
CA GLU A 107 -4.32 5.68 4.60
C GLU A 107 -4.56 5.39 6.07
N ASN A 108 -5.83 5.21 6.40
CA ASN A 108 -6.29 4.73 7.70
C ASN A 108 -6.69 3.27 7.55
N ARG A 109 -6.10 2.40 8.34
CA ARG A 109 -6.27 0.95 8.24
C ARG A 109 -6.82 0.40 9.56
N GLU A 110 -7.87 -0.42 9.47
CA GLU A 110 -8.47 -1.08 10.62
C GLU A 110 -8.49 -2.59 10.38
N PHE A 111 -8.13 -3.36 11.40
CA PHE A 111 -7.93 -4.80 11.30
C PHE A 111 -8.91 -5.56 12.18
N ALA A 112 -9.32 -6.74 11.70
CA ALA A 112 -10.04 -7.71 12.51
C ALA A 112 -9.07 -8.43 13.45
N GLU A 113 -9.61 -9.16 14.43
CA GLU A 113 -8.80 -9.90 15.42
C GLU A 113 -7.86 -10.92 14.77
N ASN A 114 -8.23 -11.47 13.63
CA ASN A 114 -7.40 -12.42 12.88
C ASN A 114 -6.29 -11.76 12.06
N GLY A 115 -6.13 -10.44 12.13
CA GLY A 115 -5.08 -9.71 11.42
C GLY A 115 -5.40 -9.38 9.97
N LEU A 116 -6.56 -9.75 9.46
CA LEU A 116 -7.00 -9.33 8.12
C LEU A 116 -7.55 -7.91 8.18
N MET A 117 -7.32 -7.12 7.13
CA MET A 117 -7.81 -5.75 7.09
C MET A 117 -9.31 -5.73 6.84
N ARG A 118 -10.02 -5.04 7.72
CA ARG A 118 -11.47 -4.90 7.68
C ARG A 118 -11.91 -3.64 6.96
N ARG A 119 -11.14 -2.57 7.09
CA ARG A 119 -11.46 -1.26 6.52
C ARG A 119 -10.22 -0.51 6.13
N ARG A 120 -10.28 0.15 4.98
CA ARG A 120 -9.20 1.02 4.51
C ARG A 120 -9.80 2.31 3.94
N ILE A 121 -9.24 3.45 4.35
CA ILE A 121 -9.65 4.76 3.86
C ILE A 121 -8.38 5.46 3.39
N ALA A 122 -8.27 5.72 2.08
CA ALA A 122 -7.06 6.29 1.48
C ALA A 122 -7.35 7.52 0.63
N SER A 123 -6.50 8.53 0.80
CA SER A 123 -6.48 9.72 -0.04
C SER A 123 -5.11 9.82 -0.72
N ILE A 124 -5.09 10.12 -2.02
CA ILE A 124 -3.88 10.05 -2.85
C ILE A 124 -3.86 11.20 -3.84
N ASN A 125 -2.68 11.82 -4.01
CA ASN A 125 -2.40 12.82 -5.04
C ASN A 125 -1.38 12.27 -6.02
N ASP A 126 -1.52 12.59 -7.32
CA ASP A 126 -0.67 12.05 -8.39
C ASP A 126 0.03 13.18 -9.17
N PRO A 127 0.96 13.94 -8.58
CA PRO A 127 1.70 14.93 -9.36
C PRO A 127 2.62 14.24 -10.37
N PRO A 128 2.72 14.79 -11.60
CA PRO A 128 3.68 14.30 -12.56
C PRO A 128 5.11 14.69 -12.16
N ILE A 129 6.07 13.86 -12.53
CA ILE A 129 7.49 14.12 -12.32
C ILE A 129 8.25 13.86 -13.63
N ALA A 130 9.45 14.45 -13.75
CA ALA A 130 10.36 14.04 -14.81
C ALA A 130 10.96 12.65 -14.48
N ALA A 131 11.27 11.87 -15.49
CA ALA A 131 11.92 10.56 -15.29
C ALA A 131 13.22 10.69 -14.49
N THR A 132 13.94 11.81 -14.67
CA THR A 132 15.18 12.10 -13.95
C THR A 132 14.96 12.45 -12.47
N ASP A 133 13.73 12.75 -12.06
CA ASP A 133 13.39 13.06 -10.68
C ASP A 133 12.99 11.84 -9.85
N ARG A 134 13.01 10.66 -10.45
CA ARG A 134 12.71 9.41 -9.74
C ARG A 134 13.70 9.17 -8.62
N LYS A 135 13.17 8.67 -7.50
CA LYS A 135 13.94 8.36 -6.29
C LYS A 135 13.91 6.87 -5.92
N PHE A 136 13.01 6.10 -6.52
CA PHE A 136 12.82 4.68 -6.19
C PHE A 136 13.57 3.83 -7.22
N HIS A 137 14.80 3.46 -6.87
CA HIS A 137 15.73 2.77 -7.76
C HIS A 137 16.11 1.40 -7.22
N TRP A 138 15.20 0.44 -7.30
CA TRP A 138 15.51 -0.96 -7.06
C TRP A 138 14.86 -1.81 -8.15
N PRO A 139 15.34 -3.06 -8.39
CA PRO A 139 14.68 -3.95 -9.34
C PRO A 139 13.22 -4.15 -8.94
N LEU A 140 12.33 -4.35 -9.90
CA LEU A 140 10.92 -4.57 -9.62
C LEU A 140 10.72 -5.69 -8.60
N GLY A 141 9.81 -5.47 -7.65
CA GLY A 141 9.57 -6.36 -6.53
C GLY A 141 9.76 -5.66 -5.20
N PRO A 142 9.91 -6.41 -4.10
CA PRO A 142 10.09 -5.85 -2.78
C PRO A 142 11.32 -4.94 -2.67
N ARG A 143 11.17 -3.88 -1.90
CA ARG A 143 12.24 -2.92 -1.65
C ARG A 143 13.37 -3.59 -0.84
N PRO A 144 14.65 -3.42 -1.23
CA PRO A 144 15.77 -3.89 -0.41
C PRO A 144 15.78 -3.22 0.95
N ASP A 145 16.22 -3.94 1.99
CA ASP A 145 16.23 -3.43 3.37
C ASP A 145 17.16 -2.22 3.55
N ASP A 146 18.20 -2.12 2.72
CA ASP A 146 19.16 -1.00 2.76
C ASP A 146 18.71 0.21 1.92
N HIS A 147 17.58 0.12 1.22
CA HIS A 147 17.05 1.27 0.47
C HIS A 147 16.50 2.31 1.46
N PRO A 148 16.74 3.62 1.23
CA PRO A 148 16.24 4.66 2.14
C PRO A 148 14.72 4.62 2.32
N SER A 149 14.27 4.97 3.53
CA SER A 149 12.85 5.18 3.86
C SER A 149 12.33 6.49 3.27
N LEU A 150 11.02 6.73 3.36
CA LEU A 150 10.44 8.01 2.96
C LEU A 150 11.05 9.17 3.71
N SER A 151 11.18 9.04 5.04
CA SER A 151 11.78 10.11 5.86
C SER A 151 13.22 10.40 5.46
N GLU A 152 14.00 9.36 5.17
CA GLU A 152 15.40 9.51 4.72
C GLU A 152 15.49 10.14 3.33
N LEU A 153 14.51 9.92 2.47
CA LEU A 153 14.44 10.53 1.13
C LEU A 153 13.89 11.96 1.16
N GLY A 154 13.38 12.40 2.30
CA GLY A 154 12.77 13.73 2.40
C GLY A 154 11.39 13.81 1.76
N LEU A 155 10.71 12.70 1.68
CA LEU A 155 9.37 12.61 1.08
C LEU A 155 8.27 12.55 2.13
#